data_b6b0adad2cf3c85554925379d5136ed3
#
_entry.id   b6b0adad2cf3c85554925379d5136ed3
#
_cell.length_a   1.000
_cell.length_b   1.000
_cell.length_c   1.000
_cell.angle_alpha   90.00
_cell.angle_beta   90.00
_cell.angle_gamma   90.00
#
_symmetry.space_group_name_H-M   'P 1'
#
loop_
_entity.id
_entity.type
_entity.pdbx_description
1 polymer ?
#
loop_
_entity_poly.entity_id
_entity_poly.type
_entity_poly.pdbx_seq_one_letter_code
_entity_poly.pdbx_strand_id
1 'polypeptide(L)'
;NVDLFGVSIFSILGEATEVYEDNKLIYFKSNTFQNNKEKFVNLKFDKKSKKFIINGSSFSGEASTDCVIGNWWNHKILQANKQVSPLSGSVKDQIVTFIKKEDLLINGKKYSTDHFKLKSKDDTLPDDKKLDFDIWYNKENNLILKVSYTRMGSWEYRLKNFK
;
A
#
# COMPACT_ATOMS: atom_id res chain seq x y z
N ASN A 1 2.21 -15.85 -5.56
CA ASN A 1 1.48 -17.09 -5.20
C ASN A 1 2.00 -17.59 -3.87
N VAL A 2 1.12 -18.22 -3.12
CA VAL A 2 1.45 -19.00 -1.93
C VAL A 2 1.05 -20.43 -2.21
N ASP A 3 2.02 -21.32 -2.19
CA ASP A 3 1.82 -22.72 -2.52
C ASP A 3 2.00 -23.59 -1.28
N LEU A 4 1.10 -24.52 -1.06
CA LEU A 4 1.16 -25.54 -0.02
C LEU A 4 1.06 -26.92 -0.68
N PHE A 5 2.07 -27.78 -0.50
CA PHE A 5 2.15 -29.12 -1.12
C PHE A 5 1.94 -29.10 -2.63
N GLY A 6 2.44 -28.04 -3.33
CA GLY A 6 2.28 -27.89 -4.78
C GLY A 6 0.91 -27.37 -5.25
N VAL A 7 0.03 -27.02 -4.31
CA VAL A 7 -1.27 -26.38 -4.60
C VAL A 7 -1.19 -24.90 -4.27
N SER A 8 -1.52 -24.03 -5.23
CA SER A 8 -1.57 -22.58 -4.99
C SER A 8 -2.79 -22.24 -4.14
N ILE A 9 -2.56 -21.89 -2.88
CA ILE A 9 -3.63 -21.52 -1.92
C ILE A 9 -3.94 -20.03 -1.94
N PHE A 10 -3.04 -19.22 -2.46
CA PHE A 10 -3.23 -17.78 -2.59
C PHE A 10 -2.45 -17.23 -3.77
N SER A 11 -3.12 -16.51 -4.64
CA SER A 11 -2.54 -15.85 -5.80
C SER A 11 -3.07 -14.43 -5.94
N ILE A 12 -2.16 -13.48 -6.15
CA ILE A 12 -2.49 -12.12 -6.58
C ILE A 12 -1.69 -11.82 -7.84
N LEU A 13 -2.39 -11.37 -8.87
CA LEU A 13 -1.83 -10.78 -10.07
C LEU A 13 -2.55 -9.47 -10.33
N GLY A 14 -1.82 -8.39 -10.56
CA GLY A 14 -2.44 -7.09 -10.77
C GLY A 14 -1.56 -6.14 -11.55
N GLU A 15 -2.22 -5.22 -12.23
CA GLU A 15 -1.62 -4.09 -12.92
C GLU A 15 -2.22 -2.80 -12.39
N ALA A 16 -1.40 -1.76 -12.29
CA ALA A 16 -1.85 -0.45 -11.86
C ALA A 16 -1.16 0.66 -12.65
N THR A 17 -1.90 1.75 -12.84
CA THR A 17 -1.42 2.99 -13.46
C THR A 17 -1.71 4.15 -12.53
N GLU A 18 -0.70 4.96 -12.26
CA GLU A 18 -0.80 6.22 -11.52
C GLU A 18 -0.38 7.37 -12.43
N VAL A 19 -1.15 8.46 -12.41
CA VAL A 19 -0.81 9.69 -13.13
C VAL A 19 -0.75 10.84 -12.14
N TYR A 20 0.33 11.60 -12.21
CA TYR A 20 0.58 12.75 -11.37
C TYR A 20 0.74 14.02 -12.22
N GLU A 21 0.16 15.13 -11.77
CA GLU A 21 0.42 16.49 -12.25
C GLU A 21 0.94 17.31 -11.06
N ASP A 22 2.06 18.00 -11.21
CA ASP A 22 2.68 18.80 -10.15
C ASP A 22 2.80 18.07 -8.81
N ASN A 23 3.27 16.83 -8.83
CA ASN A 23 3.38 15.93 -7.67
C ASN A 23 2.05 15.60 -6.96
N LYS A 24 0.90 15.89 -7.59
CA LYS A 24 -0.43 15.54 -7.10
C LYS A 24 -1.00 14.40 -7.92
N LEU A 25 -1.53 13.39 -7.24
CA LEU A 25 -2.23 12.30 -7.89
C LEU A 25 -3.50 12.85 -8.57
N ILE A 26 -3.66 12.58 -9.86
CA ILE A 26 -4.88 12.97 -10.62
C ILE A 26 -5.67 11.78 -11.11
N TYR A 27 -5.03 10.64 -11.25
CA TYR A 27 -5.67 9.42 -11.73
C TYR A 27 -4.97 8.18 -11.17
N PHE A 28 -5.76 7.18 -10.80
CA PHE A 28 -5.30 5.83 -10.45
C PHE A 28 -6.26 4.80 -11.04
N LYS A 29 -5.72 3.78 -11.64
CA LYS A 29 -6.46 2.61 -12.10
C LYS A 29 -5.71 1.34 -11.71
N SER A 30 -6.42 0.36 -11.21
CA SER A 30 -5.89 -0.99 -11.02
C SER A 30 -6.91 -2.05 -11.43
N ASN A 31 -6.38 -3.16 -11.94
CA ASN A 31 -7.10 -4.42 -12.11
C ASN A 31 -6.29 -5.51 -11.42
N THR A 32 -6.93 -6.30 -10.58
CA THR A 32 -6.27 -7.31 -9.75
C THR A 32 -7.09 -8.59 -9.76
N PHE A 33 -6.44 -9.71 -9.95
CA PHE A 33 -7.01 -11.04 -9.76
C PHE A 33 -6.50 -11.63 -8.45
N GLN A 34 -7.40 -11.84 -7.52
CA GLN A 34 -7.10 -12.45 -6.22
C GLN A 34 -7.88 -13.76 -6.12
N ASN A 35 -7.19 -14.90 -6.15
CA ASN A 35 -7.81 -16.23 -6.15
C ASN A 35 -8.93 -16.33 -7.21
N ASN A 36 -8.64 -15.95 -8.45
CA ASN A 36 -9.56 -15.91 -9.59
C ASN A 36 -10.76 -14.95 -9.45
N LYS A 37 -10.76 -14.09 -8.43
CA LYS A 37 -11.76 -13.01 -8.32
C LYS A 37 -11.15 -11.71 -8.83
N GLU A 38 -11.81 -11.12 -9.80
CA GLU A 38 -11.42 -9.80 -10.30
C GLU A 38 -11.80 -8.72 -9.29
N LYS A 39 -10.86 -7.81 -9.08
CA LYS A 39 -11.05 -6.58 -8.31
C LYS A 39 -10.50 -5.42 -9.11
N PHE A 40 -11.11 -4.26 -8.98
CA PHE A 40 -10.68 -3.07 -9.68
C PHE A 40 -10.80 -1.83 -8.82
N VAL A 41 -10.06 -0.81 -9.21
CA VAL A 41 -10.19 0.56 -8.71
C VAL A 41 -10.01 1.52 -9.86
N ASN A 42 -10.90 2.51 -9.96
CA ASN A 42 -10.75 3.70 -10.78
C ASN A 42 -10.90 4.91 -9.86
N LEU A 43 -9.86 5.72 -9.77
CA LEU A 43 -9.87 6.95 -9.00
C LEU A 43 -9.50 8.11 -9.92
N LYS A 44 -10.26 9.20 -9.84
CA LYS A 44 -9.98 10.43 -10.58
C LYS A 44 -10.11 11.63 -9.66
N PHE A 45 -9.22 12.60 -9.83
CA PHE A 45 -9.36 13.90 -9.21
C PHE A 45 -10.44 14.72 -9.94
N ASP A 46 -11.45 15.16 -9.21
CA ASP A 46 -12.46 16.08 -9.73
C ASP A 46 -12.10 17.54 -9.39
N LYS A 47 -11.87 18.34 -10.42
CA LYS A 47 -11.48 19.76 -10.30
C LYS A 47 -12.58 20.62 -9.67
N LYS A 48 -13.86 20.23 -9.81
CA LYS A 48 -15.01 21.00 -9.29
C LYS A 48 -15.16 20.82 -7.79
N SER A 49 -15.25 19.58 -7.34
CA SER A 49 -15.39 19.24 -5.91
C SER A 49 -14.08 19.31 -5.14
N LYS A 50 -12.93 19.33 -5.85
CA LYS A 50 -11.57 19.21 -5.28
C LYS A 50 -11.39 17.95 -4.44
N LYS A 51 -12.00 16.85 -4.88
CA LYS A 51 -11.97 15.53 -4.24
C LYS A 51 -11.55 14.46 -5.22
N PHE A 52 -11.20 13.30 -4.69
CA PHE A 52 -11.11 12.08 -5.48
C PHE A 52 -12.49 11.46 -5.62
N ILE A 53 -12.86 11.09 -6.84
CA ILE A 53 -14.00 10.23 -7.15
C ILE A 53 -13.48 8.83 -7.35
N ILE A 54 -13.95 7.89 -6.54
CA ILE A 54 -13.51 6.50 -6.52
C ILE A 54 -14.66 5.62 -6.98
N ASN A 55 -14.35 4.71 -7.91
CA ASN A 55 -15.19 3.58 -8.28
C ASN A 55 -14.34 2.31 -8.18
N GLY A 56 -14.58 1.51 -7.16
CA GLY A 56 -13.82 0.30 -6.89
C GLY A 56 -14.71 -0.86 -6.45
N SER A 57 -14.12 -2.05 -6.44
CA SER A 57 -14.84 -3.30 -6.14
C SER A 57 -15.50 -3.34 -4.76
N SER A 58 -15.01 -2.56 -3.79
CA SER A 58 -15.55 -2.54 -2.42
C SER A 58 -15.97 -1.16 -1.94
N PHE A 59 -15.77 -0.13 -2.75
CA PHE A 59 -16.12 1.24 -2.39
C PHE A 59 -16.32 2.08 -3.64
N SER A 60 -17.43 2.80 -3.68
CA SER A 60 -17.69 3.87 -4.66
C SER A 60 -18.15 5.11 -3.91
N GLY A 61 -17.49 6.25 -4.19
CA GLY A 61 -17.77 7.49 -3.47
C GLY A 61 -16.66 8.51 -3.61
N GLU A 62 -16.61 9.46 -2.70
CA GLU A 62 -15.63 10.53 -2.67
C GLU A 62 -14.60 10.31 -1.55
N ALA A 63 -13.37 10.76 -1.80
CA ALA A 63 -12.33 10.86 -0.80
C ALA A 63 -11.60 12.20 -0.87
N SER A 64 -11.04 12.61 0.25
CA SER A 64 -10.21 13.82 0.32
C SER A 64 -8.90 13.62 -0.44
N THR A 65 -8.31 14.70 -0.96
CA THR A 65 -7.06 14.68 -1.72
C THR A 65 -5.81 14.51 -0.85
N ASP A 66 -5.95 14.45 0.46
CA ASP A 66 -4.90 14.06 1.41
C ASP A 66 -4.71 12.53 1.51
N CYS A 67 -5.61 11.75 0.88
CA CYS A 67 -5.42 10.32 0.74
C CYS A 67 -4.28 10.00 -0.23
N VAL A 68 -3.53 8.96 0.09
CA VAL A 68 -2.54 8.35 -0.81
C VAL A 68 -3.03 6.98 -1.28
N ILE A 69 -2.47 6.46 -2.36
CA ILE A 69 -2.66 5.05 -2.71
C ILE A 69 -1.84 4.19 -1.76
N GLY A 70 -2.44 3.14 -1.21
CA GLY A 70 -1.80 2.20 -0.29
C GLY A 70 -0.84 1.25 -1.02
N ASN A 71 0.25 1.79 -1.56
CA ASN A 71 1.30 1.05 -2.23
C ASN A 71 2.67 1.31 -1.57
N TRP A 72 3.69 0.54 -1.96
CA TRP A 72 5.01 0.55 -1.33
C TRP A 72 6.10 1.30 -2.11
N TRP A 73 5.80 1.81 -3.29
CA TRP A 73 6.75 2.60 -4.08
C TRP A 73 6.62 4.11 -3.85
N ASN A 74 5.59 4.55 -3.13
CA ASN A 74 5.41 5.94 -2.77
C ASN A 74 5.56 6.14 -1.26
N HIS A 75 6.70 6.65 -0.83
CA HIS A 75 7.00 6.90 0.58
C HIS A 75 6.06 7.91 1.27
N LYS A 76 5.25 8.68 0.52
CA LYS A 76 4.23 9.57 1.09
C LYS A 76 3.22 8.83 1.97
N ILE A 77 3.10 7.50 1.82
CA ILE A 77 2.27 6.67 2.71
C ILE A 77 2.70 6.78 4.17
N LEU A 78 3.98 7.05 4.44
CA LEU A 78 4.50 7.23 5.81
C LEU A 78 4.08 8.54 6.48
N GLN A 79 3.56 9.50 5.71
CA GLN A 79 3.12 10.82 6.19
C GLN A 79 1.61 10.99 6.12
N ALA A 80 0.92 10.08 5.45
CA ALA A 80 -0.51 10.16 5.23
C ALA A 80 -1.30 9.62 6.43
N ASN A 81 -2.44 10.24 6.73
CA ASN A 81 -3.41 9.77 7.72
C ASN A 81 -4.49 8.87 7.11
N LYS A 82 -4.54 8.81 5.78
CA LYS A 82 -5.53 8.02 5.03
C LYS A 82 -4.91 7.41 3.78
N GLN A 83 -5.36 6.22 3.44
CA GLN A 83 -5.00 5.59 2.18
C GLN A 83 -6.21 5.01 1.47
N VAL A 84 -6.12 4.95 0.14
CA VAL A 84 -7.05 4.22 -0.73
C VAL A 84 -6.44 2.86 -1.04
N SER A 85 -7.15 1.79 -0.77
CA SER A 85 -6.72 0.44 -1.12
C SER A 85 -6.56 0.30 -2.63
N PRO A 86 -5.38 -0.07 -3.15
CA PRO A 86 -5.17 -0.28 -4.58
C PRO A 86 -5.90 -1.51 -5.12
N LEU A 87 -6.40 -2.38 -4.24
CA LEU A 87 -7.09 -3.61 -4.62
C LEU A 87 -8.61 -3.45 -4.70
N SER A 88 -9.19 -2.51 -3.93
CA SER A 88 -10.64 -2.48 -3.75
C SER A 88 -11.26 -1.09 -3.74
N GLY A 89 -10.45 -0.04 -3.68
CA GLY A 89 -10.88 1.36 -3.58
C GLY A 89 -11.30 1.80 -2.18
N SER A 90 -11.35 0.90 -1.20
CA SER A 90 -11.76 1.27 0.16
C SER A 90 -10.80 2.30 0.77
N VAL A 91 -11.37 3.33 1.38
CA VAL A 91 -10.62 4.36 2.11
C VAL A 91 -10.39 3.88 3.55
N LYS A 92 -9.16 3.99 4.03
CA LYS A 92 -8.77 3.56 5.37
C LYS A 92 -8.00 4.64 6.09
N ASP A 93 -8.44 4.98 7.31
CA ASP A 93 -7.66 5.80 8.22
C ASP A 93 -6.51 4.99 8.80
N GLN A 94 -5.35 5.64 8.93
CA GLN A 94 -4.14 5.00 9.43
C GLN A 94 -3.38 5.87 10.41
N ILE A 95 -2.54 5.21 11.21
CA ILE A 95 -1.55 5.83 12.08
C ILE A 95 -0.20 5.24 11.70
N VAL A 96 0.79 6.11 11.51
CA VAL A 96 2.18 5.72 11.25
C VAL A 96 3.05 6.18 12.40
N THR A 97 3.77 5.26 13.02
CA THR A 97 4.63 5.50 14.17
C THR A 97 6.06 5.11 13.84
N PHE A 98 7.01 6.00 14.08
CA PHE A 98 8.43 5.66 14.03
C PHE A 98 8.76 4.72 15.21
N ILE A 99 9.48 3.64 14.93
CA ILE A 99 9.88 2.65 15.95
C ILE A 99 11.35 2.82 16.30
N LYS A 100 12.24 2.71 15.31
CA LYS A 100 13.70 2.78 15.51
C LYS A 100 14.44 2.97 14.20
N LYS A 101 15.74 3.23 14.31
CA LYS A 101 16.68 3.08 13.20
C LYS A 101 17.31 1.71 13.27
N GLU A 102 17.43 1.05 12.15
CA GLU A 102 18.13 -0.21 12.03
C GLU A 102 18.68 -0.44 10.64
N ASP A 103 19.66 -1.31 10.53
CA ASP A 103 20.28 -1.65 9.27
C ASP A 103 19.60 -2.88 8.65
N LEU A 104 19.34 -2.82 7.36
CA LEU A 104 18.90 -3.97 6.57
C LEU A 104 20.02 -4.44 5.67
N LEU A 105 20.17 -5.76 5.58
CA LEU A 105 21.01 -6.40 4.59
C LEU A 105 20.15 -6.90 3.43
N ILE A 106 20.36 -6.34 2.24
CA ILE A 106 19.65 -6.73 1.02
C ILE A 106 20.69 -7.04 -0.07
N ASN A 107 20.69 -8.27 -0.57
CA ASN A 107 21.62 -8.74 -1.59
C ASN A 107 23.11 -8.46 -1.25
N GLY A 108 23.49 -8.65 0.02
CA GLY A 108 24.85 -8.41 0.52
C GLY A 108 25.21 -6.94 0.76
N LYS A 109 24.33 -6.00 0.45
CA LYS A 109 24.51 -4.57 0.69
C LYS A 109 23.74 -4.11 1.92
N LYS A 110 24.40 -3.34 2.79
CA LYS A 110 23.84 -2.78 4.01
C LYS A 110 23.19 -1.42 3.71
N TYR A 111 21.97 -1.24 4.22
CA TYR A 111 21.18 0.00 4.10
C TYR A 111 20.77 0.46 5.48
N SER A 112 21.03 1.71 5.81
CA SER A 112 20.46 2.35 6.99
C SER A 112 19.00 2.68 6.74
N THR A 113 18.11 2.27 7.64
CA THR A 113 16.67 2.45 7.48
C THR A 113 16.01 2.99 8.74
N ASP A 114 14.94 3.75 8.54
CA ASP A 114 13.96 4.06 9.56
C ASP A 114 12.85 3.01 9.52
N HIS A 115 12.62 2.33 10.63
CA HIS A 115 11.54 1.37 10.80
C HIS A 115 10.29 2.07 11.32
N PHE A 116 9.18 1.91 10.62
CA PHE A 116 7.87 2.45 10.97
C PHE A 116 6.86 1.33 11.17
N LYS A 117 5.90 1.58 12.06
CA LYS A 117 4.67 0.80 12.20
C LYS A 117 3.51 1.56 11.61
N LEU A 118 2.79 0.96 10.64
CA LEU A 118 1.57 1.48 10.05
C LEU A 118 0.40 0.61 10.50
N LYS A 119 -0.58 1.21 11.17
CA LYS A 119 -1.79 0.53 11.66
C LYS A 119 -3.06 1.25 11.23
N SER A 120 -4.18 0.50 11.20
CA SER A 120 -5.50 1.13 11.16
C SER A 120 -5.67 2.06 12.36
N LYS A 121 -6.30 3.22 12.15
CA LYS A 121 -6.66 4.13 13.23
C LYS A 121 -7.80 3.55 14.09
N ASP A 122 -8.74 2.86 13.47
CA ASP A 122 -9.81 2.14 14.13
C ASP A 122 -9.34 0.72 14.47
N ASP A 123 -9.21 0.43 15.76
CA ASP A 123 -8.77 -0.85 16.29
C ASP A 123 -9.92 -1.85 16.48
N THR A 124 -11.17 -1.41 16.32
CA THR A 124 -12.36 -2.26 16.40
C THR A 124 -12.66 -3.02 15.11
N LEU A 125 -11.95 -2.67 14.00
CA LEU A 125 -12.11 -3.36 12.74
C LEU A 125 -11.83 -4.87 12.88
N PRO A 126 -12.52 -5.72 12.11
CA PRO A 126 -12.15 -7.13 11.99
C PRO A 126 -10.69 -7.28 11.54
N ASP A 127 -9.99 -8.27 12.05
CA ASP A 127 -8.56 -8.46 11.76
C ASP A 127 -8.28 -8.58 10.26
N ASP A 128 -9.22 -9.14 9.50
CA ASP A 128 -9.12 -9.24 8.05
C ASP A 128 -9.25 -7.89 7.32
N LYS A 129 -9.64 -6.82 8.00
CA LYS A 129 -9.77 -5.46 7.45
C LYS A 129 -8.75 -4.47 8.00
N LYS A 130 -8.04 -4.85 9.09
CA LYS A 130 -7.02 -3.99 9.69
C LYS A 130 -5.81 -3.80 8.78
N LEU A 131 -5.20 -2.63 8.88
CA LEU A 131 -3.83 -2.39 8.45
C LEU A 131 -2.92 -2.73 9.64
N ASP A 132 -1.86 -3.46 9.39
CA ASP A 132 -0.83 -3.76 10.40
C ASP A 132 0.48 -4.14 9.70
N PHE A 133 1.28 -3.13 9.37
CA PHE A 133 2.50 -3.28 8.58
C PHE A 133 3.71 -2.75 9.34
N ASP A 134 4.83 -3.44 9.19
CA ASP A 134 6.15 -2.94 9.51
C ASP A 134 6.83 -2.51 8.22
N ILE A 135 7.39 -1.30 8.20
CA ILE A 135 7.90 -0.65 6.98
C ILE A 135 9.31 -0.13 7.25
N TRP A 136 10.26 -0.51 6.41
CA TRP A 136 11.64 -0.04 6.44
C TRP A 136 11.91 0.91 5.30
N TYR A 137 12.15 2.16 5.64
CA TYR A 137 12.36 3.26 4.71
C TYR A 137 13.81 3.73 4.74
N ASN A 138 14.43 3.82 3.57
CA ASN A 138 15.76 4.38 3.39
C ASN A 138 15.65 5.83 2.92
N LYS A 139 16.13 6.77 3.75
CA LYS A 139 16.07 8.21 3.46
C LYS A 139 16.96 8.64 2.32
N GLU A 140 18.09 7.99 2.13
CA GLU A 140 19.09 8.37 1.11
C GLU A 140 18.52 8.23 -0.30
N ASN A 141 17.74 7.17 -0.52
CA ASN A 141 17.15 6.86 -1.82
C ASN A 141 15.67 7.19 -1.91
N ASN A 142 15.05 7.65 -0.80
CA ASN A 142 13.59 7.86 -0.70
C ASN A 142 12.76 6.61 -1.03
N LEU A 143 13.25 5.42 -0.66
CA LEU A 143 12.64 4.15 -1.00
C LEU A 143 12.19 3.37 0.22
N ILE A 144 11.04 2.72 0.13
CA ILE A 144 10.64 1.66 1.03
C ILE A 144 11.34 0.38 0.56
N LEU A 145 12.25 -0.14 1.38
CA LEU A 145 13.08 -1.29 1.02
C LEU A 145 12.46 -2.62 1.44
N LYS A 146 11.67 -2.61 2.51
CA LYS A 146 11.03 -3.79 3.05
C LYS A 146 9.69 -3.42 3.67
N VAL A 147 8.73 -4.30 3.51
CA VAL A 147 7.44 -4.27 4.21
C VAL A 147 7.13 -5.67 4.69
N SER A 148 6.73 -5.80 5.94
CA SER A 148 6.22 -7.05 6.48
C SER A 148 4.87 -6.87 7.15
N TYR A 149 4.07 -7.91 7.15
CA TYR A 149 2.84 -8.00 7.92
C TYR A 149 2.52 -9.44 8.27
N THR A 150 1.84 -9.60 9.40
CA THR A 150 1.44 -10.91 9.90
C THR A 150 -0.05 -11.07 9.71
N ARG A 151 -0.44 -11.87 8.73
CA ARG A 151 -1.84 -12.16 8.44
C ARG A 151 -1.94 -13.45 7.63
N MET A 152 -2.69 -14.43 8.11
CA MET A 152 -2.75 -15.77 7.53
C MET A 152 -1.34 -16.37 7.28
N GLY A 153 -0.40 -16.07 8.21
CA GLY A 153 1.02 -16.31 8.05
C GLY A 153 1.83 -15.00 8.10
N SER A 154 3.13 -15.09 8.01
CA SER A 154 4.04 -13.95 7.95
C SER A 154 4.42 -13.66 6.52
N TRP A 155 4.22 -12.43 6.07
CA TRP A 155 4.50 -11.98 4.71
C TRP A 155 5.54 -10.89 4.72
N GLU A 156 6.42 -10.94 3.71
CA GLU A 156 7.46 -9.95 3.55
C GLU A 156 7.63 -9.57 2.08
N TYR A 157 7.68 -8.27 1.81
CA TYR A 157 8.07 -7.69 0.52
C TYR A 157 9.43 -7.03 0.68
N ARG A 158 10.35 -7.32 -0.23
CA ARG A 158 11.64 -6.64 -0.32
C ARG A 158 11.82 -6.06 -1.70
N LEU A 159 12.35 -4.84 -1.77
CA LEU A 159 12.76 -4.24 -3.02
C LEU A 159 13.90 -5.09 -3.62
N LYS A 160 13.69 -5.61 -4.82
CA LYS A 160 14.65 -6.51 -5.46
C LYS A 160 15.78 -5.74 -6.16
N ASN A 161 15.41 -4.74 -6.95
CA ASN A 161 16.34 -3.88 -7.69
C ASN A 161 15.75 -2.48 -7.84
N PHE A 162 16.61 -1.46 -7.85
CA PHE A 162 16.29 -0.11 -8.28
C PHE A 162 17.45 0.46 -9.07
N LYS A 163 17.15 1.27 -10.06
CA LYS A 163 18.12 1.98 -10.91
C LYS A 163 18.10 3.46 -10.59
#